data_b491c70b6b0a97227eccebaffe0c8f10
#
_entry.id   b491c70b6b0a97227eccebaffe0c8f10
#
_cell.length_a   1.000
_cell.length_b   1.000
_cell.length_c   1.000
_cell.angle_alpha   90.00
_cell.angle_beta   90.00
_cell.angle_gamma   90.00
#
_symmetry.space_group_name_H-M   'P 1'
#
loop_
_entity.id
_entity.type
_entity.pdbx_description
1 polymer ?
#
loop_
_entity_poly.entity_id
_entity_poly.type
_entity_poly.pdbx_seq_one_letter_code
_entity_poly.pdbx_strand_id
1 'polypeptide(L)'
;LREKPVALPEISASRSDLTAYESEEHMSLKNRGFCIEFSKANGEMTSLVFAGLEMIHKSEGFRFNWYRAVNNDKHNSNNGPIFIEHGKETITLKGFSWKWIEEGKTAEILTEYQVQVPDRDGNIAADMPYSVRYTVYADGIVDVNAVYETCEEFDLPRLGLAASITPGFENVKWYGRG
;
A
#
# COMPACT_ATOMS: atom_id res chain seq x y z
N LEU A 1 -30.02 7.07 2.92
CA LEU A 1 -30.06 6.13 1.79
C LEU A 1 -29.03 5.04 2.05
N ARG A 2 -29.47 3.82 2.41
CA ARG A 2 -28.54 2.67 2.47
C ARG A 2 -28.35 2.21 1.02
N GLU A 3 -27.17 2.43 0.48
CA GLU A 3 -26.78 1.79 -0.77
C GLU A 3 -26.78 0.27 -0.61
N LYS A 4 -27.27 -0.43 -1.61
CA LYS A 4 -27.24 -1.90 -1.60
C LYS A 4 -25.79 -2.35 -1.66
N PRO A 5 -25.40 -3.37 -0.86
CA PRO A 5 -24.07 -3.95 -0.98
C PRO A 5 -23.81 -4.35 -2.43
N VAL A 6 -22.66 -3.98 -2.96
CA VAL A 6 -22.20 -4.46 -4.26
C VAL A 6 -22.08 -5.98 -4.16
N ALA A 7 -22.85 -6.70 -4.96
CA ALA A 7 -22.69 -8.15 -5.06
C ALA A 7 -21.34 -8.40 -5.72
N LEU A 8 -20.39 -8.97 -4.97
CA LEU A 8 -19.14 -9.43 -5.57
C LEU A 8 -19.49 -10.50 -6.61
N PRO A 9 -18.94 -10.38 -7.83
CA PRO A 9 -19.13 -11.42 -8.83
C PRO A 9 -18.60 -12.75 -8.29
N GLU A 10 -19.30 -13.84 -8.55
CA GLU A 10 -18.74 -15.17 -8.29
C GLU A 10 -17.51 -15.33 -9.17
N ILE A 11 -16.35 -15.31 -8.53
CA ILE A 11 -15.08 -15.47 -9.20
C ILE A 11 -14.90 -16.96 -9.44
N SER A 12 -15.35 -17.43 -10.57
CA SER A 12 -14.75 -18.62 -11.13
C SER A 12 -13.32 -18.23 -11.50
N ALA A 13 -12.37 -18.58 -10.66
CA ALA A 13 -10.95 -18.40 -10.91
C ALA A 13 -10.60 -19.15 -12.20
N SER A 14 -10.79 -18.49 -13.32
CA SER A 14 -10.18 -18.89 -14.59
C SER A 14 -8.69 -18.75 -14.37
N ARG A 15 -8.02 -19.85 -14.05
CA ARG A 15 -6.57 -19.96 -13.87
C ARG A 15 -5.87 -19.74 -15.20
N SER A 16 -5.96 -18.52 -15.71
CA SER A 16 -5.12 -18.11 -16.84
C SER A 16 -3.83 -17.55 -16.28
N ASP A 17 -2.74 -17.80 -16.98
CA ASP A 17 -1.44 -17.28 -16.59
C ASP A 17 -1.42 -15.75 -16.58
N LEU A 18 -0.61 -15.21 -15.69
CA LEU A 18 -0.31 -13.77 -15.67
C LEU A 18 0.55 -13.42 -16.88
N THR A 19 0.32 -12.25 -17.42
CA THR A 19 1.19 -11.60 -18.42
C THR A 19 1.68 -10.28 -17.85
N ALA A 20 2.99 -10.04 -17.94
CA ALA A 20 3.60 -8.80 -17.53
C ALA A 20 3.66 -7.81 -18.70
N TYR A 21 3.39 -6.56 -18.39
CA TYR A 21 3.55 -5.43 -19.30
C TYR A 21 4.36 -4.35 -18.59
N GLU A 22 5.40 -3.87 -19.21
CA GLU A 22 6.28 -2.86 -18.66
C GLU A 22 6.53 -1.75 -19.67
N SER A 23 6.47 -0.51 -19.19
CA SER A 23 6.86 0.70 -19.92
C SER A 23 7.87 1.50 -19.08
N GLU A 24 8.22 2.69 -19.55
CA GLU A 24 9.05 3.62 -18.76
C GLU A 24 8.32 4.11 -17.49
N GLU A 25 7.00 4.27 -17.56
CA GLU A 25 6.20 4.88 -16.49
C GLU A 25 5.48 3.85 -15.61
N HIS A 26 5.09 2.70 -16.17
CA HIS A 26 4.22 1.73 -15.52
C HIS A 26 4.70 0.29 -15.65
N MET A 27 4.36 -0.51 -14.65
CA MET A 27 4.47 -1.96 -14.67
C MET A 27 3.12 -2.56 -14.31
N SER A 28 2.64 -3.54 -15.06
CA SER A 28 1.39 -4.23 -14.74
C SER A 28 1.47 -5.74 -14.95
N LEU A 29 0.71 -6.46 -14.14
CA LEU A 29 0.47 -7.89 -14.25
C LEU A 29 -1.02 -8.10 -14.47
N LYS A 30 -1.40 -8.88 -15.47
CA LYS A 30 -2.82 -9.14 -15.75
C LYS A 30 -3.08 -10.54 -16.28
N ASN A 31 -4.32 -10.98 -16.08
CA ASN A 31 -4.93 -12.12 -16.74
C ASN A 31 -6.40 -11.83 -17.07
N ARG A 32 -7.22 -12.85 -17.35
CA ARG A 32 -8.63 -12.65 -17.74
C ARG A 32 -9.51 -11.99 -16.69
N GLY A 33 -9.20 -12.14 -15.40
CA GLY A 33 -10.07 -11.66 -14.31
C GLY A 33 -9.40 -10.67 -13.37
N PHE A 34 -8.11 -10.39 -13.58
CA PHE A 34 -7.30 -9.64 -12.64
C PHE A 34 -6.32 -8.73 -13.37
N CYS A 35 -6.13 -7.52 -12.85
CA CYS A 35 -5.06 -6.62 -13.27
C CYS A 35 -4.56 -5.83 -12.07
N ILE A 36 -3.25 -5.76 -11.90
CA ILE A 36 -2.61 -4.89 -10.93
C ILE A 36 -1.60 -4.01 -11.67
N GLU A 37 -1.55 -2.72 -11.33
CA GLU A 37 -0.66 -1.75 -11.96
C GLU A 37 0.09 -0.92 -10.92
N PHE A 38 1.34 -0.64 -11.21
CA PHE A 38 2.25 0.18 -10.41
C PHE A 38 2.83 1.32 -11.24
N SER A 39 2.92 2.50 -10.63
CA SER A 39 3.68 3.62 -11.17
C SER A 39 5.16 3.43 -10.84
N LYS A 40 6.04 3.51 -11.84
CA LYS A 40 7.49 3.45 -11.64
C LYS A 40 8.07 4.78 -11.15
N ALA A 41 7.30 5.86 -11.27
CA ALA A 41 7.73 7.18 -10.81
C ALA A 41 7.74 7.30 -9.28
N ASN A 42 6.79 6.67 -8.60
CA ASN A 42 6.66 6.73 -7.14
C ASN A 42 6.55 5.36 -6.47
N GLY A 43 6.56 4.25 -7.25
CA GLY A 43 6.48 2.89 -6.74
C GLY A 43 5.09 2.48 -6.22
N GLU A 44 4.09 3.32 -6.32
CA GLU A 44 2.76 3.06 -5.76
C GLU A 44 1.93 2.14 -6.66
N MET A 45 1.11 1.30 -6.03
CA MET A 45 0.04 0.59 -6.73
C MET A 45 -1.02 1.60 -7.14
N THR A 46 -1.28 1.73 -8.44
CA THR A 46 -2.23 2.71 -8.98
C THR A 46 -3.57 2.11 -9.36
N SER A 47 -3.62 0.80 -9.59
CA SER A 47 -4.84 0.09 -9.95
C SER A 47 -4.79 -1.35 -9.45
N LEU A 48 -5.94 -1.84 -9.00
CA LEU A 48 -6.20 -3.24 -8.68
C LEU A 48 -7.60 -3.60 -9.17
N VAL A 49 -7.67 -4.16 -10.36
CA VAL A 49 -8.94 -4.58 -10.97
C VAL A 49 -9.17 -6.05 -10.68
N PHE A 50 -10.33 -6.38 -10.14
CA PHE A 50 -10.75 -7.75 -9.89
C PHE A 50 -12.15 -8.00 -10.49
N ALA A 51 -12.26 -8.99 -11.36
CA ALA A 51 -13.51 -9.30 -12.09
C ALA A 51 -14.14 -8.06 -12.78
N GLY A 52 -13.32 -7.17 -13.32
CA GLY A 52 -13.74 -5.94 -13.98
C GLY A 52 -14.09 -4.78 -13.06
N LEU A 53 -13.93 -4.93 -11.75
CA LEU A 53 -14.15 -3.86 -10.75
C LEU A 53 -12.82 -3.29 -10.27
N GLU A 54 -12.66 -1.97 -10.38
CA GLU A 54 -11.52 -1.26 -9.79
C GLU A 54 -11.67 -1.16 -8.27
N MET A 55 -10.67 -1.65 -7.55
CA MET A 55 -10.65 -1.68 -6.09
C MET A 55 -9.99 -0.45 -5.48
N ILE A 56 -9.03 0.16 -6.20
CA ILE A 56 -8.26 1.31 -5.71
C ILE A 56 -8.94 2.61 -6.12
N HIS A 57 -9.26 3.46 -5.14
CA HIS A 57 -9.85 4.76 -5.39
C HIS A 57 -8.77 5.79 -5.73
N LYS A 58 -8.95 6.52 -6.86
CA LYS A 58 -8.08 7.64 -7.29
C LYS A 58 -6.60 7.27 -7.39
N SER A 59 -6.27 6.03 -7.71
CA SER A 59 -4.89 5.53 -7.77
C SER A 59 -4.12 5.62 -6.44
N GLU A 60 -4.83 5.61 -5.33
CA GLU A 60 -4.28 5.69 -3.99
C GLU A 60 -4.16 4.29 -3.35
N GLY A 61 -3.23 3.48 -3.86
CA GLY A 61 -2.92 2.16 -3.32
C GLY A 61 -2.20 2.21 -1.97
N PHE A 62 -1.51 1.13 -1.62
CA PHE A 62 -0.82 1.04 -0.34
C PHE A 62 0.31 2.05 -0.23
N ARG A 63 0.23 2.93 0.77
CA ARG A 63 1.19 3.98 1.07
C ARG A 63 1.56 3.95 2.54
N PHE A 64 2.73 4.44 2.87
CA PHE A 64 3.17 4.64 4.24
C PHE A 64 2.14 5.42 5.05
N ASN A 65 1.84 4.92 6.25
CA ASN A 65 0.96 5.60 7.19
C ASN A 65 1.53 5.53 8.60
N TRP A 66 1.87 6.68 9.13
CA TRP A 66 2.37 6.86 10.50
C TRP A 66 1.38 7.64 11.38
N TYR A 67 0.34 8.24 10.78
CA TYR A 67 -0.60 9.10 11.47
C TYR A 67 -1.86 8.37 11.91
N ARG A 68 -2.32 8.70 13.12
CA ARG A 68 -3.70 8.50 13.57
C ARG A 68 -4.15 9.71 14.38
N ALA A 69 -5.46 9.99 14.40
CA ALA A 69 -6.01 10.95 15.33
C ALA A 69 -5.74 10.48 16.76
N VAL A 70 -5.07 11.32 17.55
CA VAL A 70 -4.65 11.02 18.91
C VAL A 70 -5.74 11.47 19.85
N ASN A 71 -6.27 10.59 20.70
CA ASN A 71 -7.40 10.90 21.61
C ASN A 71 -6.98 10.65 23.02
N ASN A 72 -6.30 10.54 23.75
CA ASN A 72 -5.90 10.27 25.14
C ASN A 72 -4.49 9.69 25.29
N ASP A 73 -3.70 9.71 24.24
CA ASP A 73 -2.34 9.24 24.33
C ASP A 73 -1.43 10.30 24.96
N LYS A 74 -0.35 9.87 25.58
CA LYS A 74 0.66 10.75 26.18
C LYS A 74 1.25 11.75 25.18
N HIS A 75 1.17 11.43 23.89
CA HIS A 75 1.63 12.27 22.77
C HIS A 75 0.74 13.50 22.52
N ASN A 76 -0.43 13.55 23.11
CA ASN A 76 -1.32 14.71 23.03
C ASN A 76 -1.00 15.78 24.08
N SER A 77 -0.11 15.50 25.00
CA SER A 77 0.37 16.50 25.96
C SER A 77 1.47 17.36 25.31
N ASN A 78 1.53 18.65 25.64
CA ASN A 78 2.57 19.56 25.19
C ASN A 78 4.02 19.12 25.50
N ASN A 79 4.17 18.02 26.21
CA ASN A 79 5.44 17.41 26.60
C ASN A 79 5.73 16.09 25.89
N GLY A 80 4.91 15.67 24.94
CA GLY A 80 5.19 14.50 24.10
C GLY A 80 6.31 14.80 23.10
N PRO A 81 7.24 13.85 22.86
CA PRO A 81 8.45 14.13 22.10
C PRO A 81 8.22 14.49 20.63
N ILE A 82 7.11 14.07 20.01
CA ILE A 82 6.92 14.32 18.58
C ILE A 82 5.47 14.66 18.29
N PHE A 83 5.20 15.95 18.10
CA PHE A 83 3.94 16.40 17.53
C PHE A 83 4.15 16.56 16.01
N ILE A 84 3.77 15.54 15.27
CA ILE A 84 3.98 15.46 13.84
C ILE A 84 2.68 15.85 13.13
N GLU A 85 2.77 16.76 12.17
CA GLU A 85 1.62 17.12 11.33
C GLU A 85 1.44 16.11 10.20
N HIS A 86 0.21 15.61 10.06
CA HIS A 86 -0.17 14.73 8.96
C HIS A 86 0.05 15.41 7.61
N GLY A 87 0.61 14.67 6.65
CA GLY A 87 0.81 15.14 5.27
C GLY A 87 2.03 16.04 5.08
N LYS A 88 2.91 16.10 6.07
CA LYS A 88 4.19 16.82 5.99
C LYS A 88 5.39 15.89 5.72
N GLU A 89 5.14 14.59 5.77
CA GLU A 89 6.15 13.59 5.46
C GLU A 89 6.62 13.70 4.01
N THR A 90 7.92 13.47 3.80
CA THR A 90 8.52 13.32 2.48
C THR A 90 8.82 11.85 2.24
N ILE A 91 8.22 11.27 1.22
CA ILE A 91 8.46 9.89 0.80
C ILE A 91 9.20 9.91 -0.52
N THR A 92 10.39 9.32 -0.53
CA THR A 92 11.25 9.25 -1.72
C THR A 92 11.41 7.81 -2.16
N LEU A 93 11.04 7.48 -3.39
CA LEU A 93 11.31 6.17 -3.99
C LEU A 93 12.83 6.02 -4.19
N LYS A 94 13.41 4.94 -3.69
CA LYS A 94 14.82 4.58 -3.83
C LYS A 94 15.06 3.45 -4.79
N GLY A 95 14.09 2.54 -4.90
CA GLY A 95 14.17 1.40 -5.79
C GLY A 95 12.81 0.88 -6.20
N PHE A 96 12.71 0.46 -7.46
CA PHE A 96 11.58 -0.28 -8.01
C PHE A 96 12.14 -1.45 -8.82
N SER A 97 11.73 -2.66 -8.49
CA SER A 97 12.11 -3.84 -9.22
C SER A 97 10.97 -4.85 -9.26
N TRP A 98 10.97 -5.71 -10.26
CA TRP A 98 10.06 -6.84 -10.33
C TRP A 98 10.73 -8.04 -10.99
N LYS A 99 10.22 -9.22 -10.70
CA LYS A 99 10.68 -10.48 -11.29
C LYS A 99 9.60 -11.55 -11.25
N TRP A 100 9.71 -12.53 -12.13
CA TRP A 100 8.99 -13.78 -11.96
C TRP A 100 9.62 -14.63 -10.86
N ILE A 101 8.78 -15.16 -9.93
CA ILE A 101 9.15 -16.27 -9.05
C ILE A 101 8.90 -17.59 -9.81
N GLU A 102 7.74 -17.68 -10.45
CA GLU A 102 7.34 -18.72 -11.38
C GLU A 102 6.64 -18.06 -12.56
N GLU A 103 7.22 -18.21 -13.76
CA GLU A 103 6.73 -17.53 -14.95
C GLU A 103 5.23 -17.79 -15.19
N GLY A 104 4.47 -16.74 -15.42
CA GLY A 104 3.04 -16.78 -15.62
C GLY A 104 2.20 -17.14 -14.37
N LYS A 105 2.78 -17.55 -13.27
CA LYS A 105 2.07 -17.99 -12.06
C LYS A 105 2.22 -17.04 -10.89
N THR A 106 3.46 -16.62 -10.62
CA THR A 106 3.77 -15.81 -9.45
C THR A 106 4.85 -14.80 -9.79
N ALA A 107 4.60 -13.54 -9.52
CA ALA A 107 5.57 -12.46 -9.67
C ALA A 107 5.77 -11.73 -8.34
N GLU A 108 6.95 -11.17 -8.17
CA GLU A 108 7.30 -10.31 -7.04
C GLU A 108 7.58 -8.90 -7.55
N ILE A 109 7.00 -7.90 -6.91
CA ILE A 109 7.32 -6.49 -7.08
C ILE A 109 7.88 -6.00 -5.75
N LEU A 110 9.02 -5.31 -5.78
CA LEU A 110 9.66 -4.71 -4.63
C LEU A 110 9.82 -3.21 -4.86
N THR A 111 9.31 -2.43 -3.91
CA THR A 111 9.46 -0.98 -3.86
C THR A 111 10.20 -0.60 -2.58
N GLU A 112 11.21 0.25 -2.71
CA GLU A 112 12.06 0.68 -1.62
C GLU A 112 11.99 2.19 -1.48
N TYR A 113 11.85 2.67 -0.25
CA TYR A 113 11.60 4.08 0.03
C TYR A 113 12.47 4.59 1.18
N GLN A 114 12.66 5.90 1.19
CA GLN A 114 13.08 6.67 2.34
C GLN A 114 11.95 7.59 2.75
N VAL A 115 11.55 7.55 4.02
CA VAL A 115 10.55 8.46 4.57
C VAL A 115 11.19 9.37 5.62
N GLN A 116 10.92 10.66 5.49
CA GLN A 116 11.30 11.68 6.44
C GLN A 116 10.05 12.33 7.00
N VAL A 117 9.90 12.31 8.31
CA VAL A 117 8.76 12.89 9.02
C VAL A 117 9.25 14.09 9.82
N PRO A 118 8.82 15.32 9.52
CA PRO A 118 9.21 16.50 10.25
C PRO A 118 8.41 16.65 11.56
N ASP A 119 9.03 17.31 12.55
CA ASP A 119 8.35 17.82 13.72
C ASP A 119 7.65 19.17 13.42
N ARG A 120 7.08 19.80 14.46
CA ARG A 120 6.40 21.10 14.33
C ARG A 120 7.31 22.24 13.88
N ASP A 121 8.58 22.15 14.23
CA ASP A 121 9.56 23.19 13.94
C ASP A 121 10.22 22.97 12.56
N GLY A 122 9.84 21.87 11.88
CA GLY A 122 10.36 21.47 10.58
C GLY A 122 11.68 20.70 10.64
N ASN A 123 12.14 20.29 11.84
CA ASN A 123 13.27 19.38 11.95
C ASN A 123 12.82 17.95 11.63
N ILE A 124 13.74 17.15 11.12
CA ILE A 124 13.44 15.73 10.85
C ILE A 124 13.34 14.99 12.19
N ALA A 125 12.12 14.56 12.52
CA ALA A 125 11.83 13.78 13.71
C ALA A 125 12.02 12.28 13.50
N ALA A 126 11.78 11.80 12.28
CA ALA A 126 12.05 10.43 11.88
C ALA A 126 12.61 10.40 10.47
N ASP A 127 13.63 9.58 10.23
CA ASP A 127 14.23 9.32 8.92
C ASP A 127 14.53 7.83 8.84
N MET A 128 13.74 7.10 8.04
CA MET A 128 13.84 5.65 7.99
C MET A 128 13.58 5.08 6.61
N PRO A 129 14.33 4.04 6.22
CA PRO A 129 14.00 3.25 5.06
C PRO A 129 12.80 2.34 5.36
N TYR A 130 11.98 2.12 4.34
CA TYR A 130 11.00 1.04 4.34
C TYR A 130 10.87 0.44 2.95
N SER A 131 10.42 -0.79 2.90
CA SER A 131 10.14 -1.47 1.65
C SER A 131 8.76 -2.12 1.67
N VAL A 132 8.15 -2.22 0.49
CA VAL A 132 6.92 -2.98 0.32
C VAL A 132 7.15 -4.03 -0.76
N ARG A 133 6.90 -5.27 -0.39
CA ARG A 133 6.96 -6.41 -1.31
C ARG A 133 5.55 -6.88 -1.59
N TYR A 134 5.21 -6.95 -2.86
CA TYR A 134 3.98 -7.53 -3.35
C TYR A 134 4.29 -8.86 -4.03
N THR A 135 3.68 -9.95 -3.55
CA THR A 135 3.71 -11.23 -4.24
C THR A 135 2.35 -11.44 -4.88
N VAL A 136 2.34 -11.46 -6.20
CA VAL A 136 1.12 -11.50 -7.02
C VAL A 136 0.97 -12.89 -7.61
N TYR A 137 -0.15 -13.53 -7.34
CA TYR A 137 -0.47 -14.88 -7.80
C TYR A 137 -1.50 -14.85 -8.95
N ALA A 138 -1.43 -15.82 -9.85
CA ALA A 138 -2.33 -15.93 -11.00
C ALA A 138 -3.81 -16.10 -10.65
N ASP A 139 -4.13 -16.53 -9.44
CA ASP A 139 -5.50 -16.63 -8.92
C ASP A 139 -6.05 -15.29 -8.37
N GLY A 140 -5.25 -14.22 -8.43
CA GLY A 140 -5.62 -12.88 -7.99
C GLY A 140 -5.34 -12.59 -6.52
N ILE A 141 -4.72 -13.52 -5.79
CA ILE A 141 -4.19 -13.24 -4.46
C ILE A 141 -3.00 -12.29 -4.59
N VAL A 142 -2.91 -11.31 -3.70
CA VAL A 142 -1.77 -10.40 -3.56
C VAL A 142 -1.35 -10.39 -2.10
N ASP A 143 -0.19 -10.95 -1.82
CA ASP A 143 0.45 -10.80 -0.51
C ASP A 143 1.20 -9.47 -0.45
N VAL A 144 0.97 -8.71 0.60
CA VAL A 144 1.63 -7.41 0.85
C VAL A 144 2.45 -7.50 2.12
N ASN A 145 3.75 -7.37 1.99
CA ASN A 145 4.69 -7.39 3.11
C ASN A 145 5.43 -6.06 3.17
N ALA A 146 5.24 -5.30 4.26
CA ALA A 146 5.96 -4.06 4.53
C ALA A 146 7.00 -4.27 5.61
N VAL A 147 8.22 -3.85 5.34
CA VAL A 147 9.34 -3.89 6.29
C VAL A 147 9.82 -2.47 6.55
N TYR A 148 9.86 -2.10 7.81
CA TYR A 148 10.34 -0.81 8.28
C TYR A 148 11.62 -1.04 9.07
N GLU A 149 12.70 -0.38 8.68
CA GLU A 149 13.99 -0.49 9.35
C GLU A 149 14.23 0.78 10.16
N THR A 150 14.07 0.68 11.46
CA THR A 150 14.33 1.82 12.36
C THR A 150 15.71 1.65 13.00
N CYS A 151 16.57 2.65 12.83
CA CYS A 151 17.90 2.69 13.48
C CYS A 151 17.86 3.32 14.87
N GLU A 152 16.77 4.02 15.21
CA GLU A 152 16.58 4.81 16.43
C GLU A 152 15.19 4.55 17.00
N GLU A 153 14.98 4.88 18.28
CA GLU A 153 13.64 4.87 18.86
C GLU A 153 12.86 6.08 18.37
N PHE A 154 11.83 5.83 17.55
CA PHE A 154 10.87 6.84 17.13
C PHE A 154 9.57 6.67 17.88
N ASP A 155 9.04 7.76 18.38
CA ASP A 155 7.75 7.78 19.05
C ASP A 155 6.64 8.13 18.06
N LEU A 156 6.41 7.26 17.10
CA LEU A 156 5.35 7.40 16.10
C LEU A 156 4.02 6.90 16.65
N PRO A 157 2.90 7.63 16.47
CA PRO A 157 1.59 7.22 16.94
C PRO A 157 1.05 5.97 16.21
N ARG A 158 1.57 5.68 15.03
CA ARG A 158 1.22 4.54 14.19
C ARG A 158 2.35 4.23 13.21
N LEU A 159 2.45 2.96 12.83
CA LEU A 159 3.28 2.51 11.73
C LEU A 159 2.53 1.47 10.92
N GLY A 160 2.41 1.69 9.61
CA GLY A 160 1.68 0.77 8.75
C GLY A 160 1.48 1.29 7.34
N LEU A 161 0.60 0.63 6.60
CA LEU A 161 0.15 1.03 5.28
C LEU A 161 -1.31 1.47 5.32
N ALA A 162 -1.67 2.39 4.45
CA ALA A 162 -3.05 2.79 4.16
C ALA A 162 -3.30 2.75 2.66
N ALA A 163 -4.52 2.43 2.27
CA ALA A 163 -4.98 2.49 0.88
C ALA A 163 -6.40 3.06 0.84
N SER A 164 -6.75 3.71 -0.26
CA SER A 164 -8.11 4.19 -0.52
C SER A 164 -8.85 3.17 -1.38
N ILE A 165 -9.94 2.65 -0.87
CA ILE A 165 -10.76 1.67 -1.56
C ILE A 165 -11.95 2.37 -2.25
N THR A 166 -12.29 1.92 -3.44
CA THR A 166 -13.44 2.43 -4.20
C THR A 166 -14.74 2.34 -3.39
N PRO A 167 -15.62 3.35 -3.42
CA PRO A 167 -16.91 3.32 -2.75
C PRO A 167 -17.74 2.08 -3.13
N GLY A 168 -18.48 1.53 -2.16
CA GLY A 168 -19.26 0.30 -2.31
C GLY A 168 -18.66 -0.90 -1.58
N PHE A 169 -17.46 -0.76 -1.01
CA PHE A 169 -16.75 -1.80 -0.25
C PHE A 169 -16.60 -1.43 1.23
N GLU A 170 -17.65 -0.90 1.85
CA GLU A 170 -17.63 -0.46 3.25
C GLU A 170 -17.66 -1.62 4.27
N ASN A 171 -17.98 -2.83 3.81
CA ASN A 171 -17.99 -4.02 4.65
C ASN A 171 -16.65 -4.75 4.57
N VAL A 172 -15.84 -4.65 5.62
CA VAL A 172 -14.54 -5.30 5.71
C VAL A 172 -14.63 -6.53 6.61
N LYS A 173 -14.10 -7.64 6.14
CA LYS A 173 -13.87 -8.84 6.95
C LYS A 173 -12.38 -9.16 6.92
N TRP A 174 -11.81 -9.39 8.09
CA TRP A 174 -10.41 -9.80 8.18
C TRP A 174 -10.26 -11.06 9.04
N TYR A 175 -9.20 -11.79 8.78
CA TYR A 175 -8.76 -12.91 9.59
C TYR A 175 -7.31 -12.66 10.01
N GLY A 176 -7.05 -12.65 11.32
CA GLY A 176 -5.73 -12.36 11.85
C GLY A 176 -5.76 -12.07 13.36
N ARG A 177 -4.63 -11.67 13.86
CA ARG A 177 -4.52 -11.16 15.24
C ARG A 177 -5.06 -9.73 15.27
N GLY A 178 -5.93 -9.45 16.26
CA GLY A 178 -6.41 -8.11 16.57
C GLY A 178 -5.52 -7.41 17.57
#